data_b12b5fde27c5acf5cf24fee65d7608a1
#
_entry.id   b12b5fde27c5acf5cf24fee65d7608a1
#
_cell.length_a   1.000
_cell.length_b   1.000
_cell.length_c   1.000
_cell.angle_alpha   90.00
_cell.angle_beta   90.00
_cell.angle_gamma   90.00
#
_symmetry.space_group_name_H-M   'P 1'
#
loop_
_entity.id
_entity.type
_entity.pdbx_description
1 polymer ?
#
loop_
_entity_poly.entity_id
_entity_poly.type
_entity_poly.pdbx_seq_one_letter_code
_entity_poly.pdbx_strand_id
1 'polypeptide(L)'
;MSSSPPPPKPHRRSCNSPGDSIPGWISESINSGSLRRVDLNSGTNGWASPPGSVFSLRSESYFQNRQKSPAGDYLLSPAGMDWLKSAAKLDHVLSRADNRVMQALRRSQTLGRSLKSFVFAVNLQIPGAKEHHSAVFYFATEEPDPVRTGSLLNRFVHGDDAFRNQRFKLVNRIEKGPWIVRKAVGSHSACLLGKALNCTYYKGSNYLEIDVDIGSSAIANAILHLALGCVTAVTIDMGFVVEAQAEEELPERLIGAIRVCQMEMASATVVEALHVPHVPRGVGWAKVNHHKSTDELTLDD
;
A
#
# COMPACT_ATOMS: atom_id res chain seq x y z
N MET A 1 27.75 62.22 15.10
CA MET A 1 26.93 61.37 14.20
C MET A 1 27.57 60.00 14.23
N SER A 2 27.08 59.12 15.08
CA SER A 2 27.60 57.79 15.33
C SER A 2 26.68 56.80 14.56
N SER A 3 27.20 56.18 13.51
CA SER A 3 26.49 55.19 12.71
C SER A 3 26.66 53.81 13.36
N SER A 4 25.52 53.22 13.73
CA SER A 4 25.46 51.84 14.24
C SER A 4 25.72 50.83 13.11
N PRO A 5 26.40 49.74 13.37
CA PRO A 5 26.68 48.71 12.37
C PRO A 5 25.36 47.91 12.00
N PRO A 6 25.28 47.41 10.77
CA PRO A 6 24.11 46.67 10.31
C PRO A 6 24.01 45.32 11.01
N PRO A 7 22.78 44.76 11.16
CA PRO A 7 22.57 43.49 11.83
C PRO A 7 23.19 42.32 11.01
N PRO A 8 23.66 41.25 11.67
CA PRO A 8 24.22 40.09 10.98
C PRO A 8 23.17 39.35 10.18
N LYS A 9 23.52 38.98 8.95
CA LYS A 9 22.70 38.16 8.04
C LYS A 9 22.43 36.79 8.69
N PRO A 10 21.21 36.25 8.60
CA PRO A 10 20.92 34.94 9.13
C PRO A 10 21.76 33.89 8.39
N HIS A 11 22.57 33.17 9.15
CA HIS A 11 23.28 31.99 8.66
C HIS A 11 22.24 30.96 8.20
N ARG A 12 22.21 30.71 6.91
CA ARG A 12 21.52 29.57 6.31
C ARG A 12 22.18 28.32 6.89
N ARG A 13 21.59 27.72 7.92
CA ARG A 13 21.99 26.41 8.40
C ARG A 13 21.71 25.42 7.26
N SER A 14 22.77 24.95 6.64
CA SER A 14 22.76 23.74 5.83
C SER A 14 22.41 22.59 6.77
N CYS A 15 21.19 22.10 6.68
CA CYS A 15 20.76 20.87 7.34
C CYS A 15 21.31 19.67 6.56
N ASN A 16 22.62 19.47 6.65
CA ASN A 16 23.22 18.16 6.44
C ASN A 16 23.39 17.53 7.81
N SER A 17 22.35 16.90 8.33
CA SER A 17 22.50 15.95 9.42
C SER A 17 23.16 14.69 8.86
N PRO A 18 24.26 14.21 9.44
CA PRO A 18 24.85 12.94 9.06
C PRO A 18 23.97 11.84 9.66
N GLY A 19 23.25 11.09 8.81
CA GLY A 19 22.74 9.82 9.27
C GLY A 19 21.30 9.43 9.00
N ASP A 20 20.73 9.71 7.82
CA ASP A 20 19.58 8.91 7.35
C ASP A 20 19.97 8.12 6.11
N SER A 21 20.94 7.21 6.27
CA SER A 21 21.16 6.18 5.25
C SER A 21 19.94 5.25 5.26
N ILE A 22 19.31 5.11 4.10
CA ILE A 22 18.22 4.14 3.90
C ILE A 22 18.67 2.78 4.43
N PRO A 23 17.91 2.13 5.31
CA PRO A 23 18.25 0.82 5.87
C PRO A 23 18.61 -0.18 4.78
N GLY A 24 19.64 -1.00 5.02
CA GLY A 24 20.20 -1.89 4.00
C GLY A 24 19.16 -2.81 3.35
N TRP A 25 18.21 -3.36 4.12
CA TRP A 25 17.15 -4.22 3.58
C TRP A 25 16.11 -3.45 2.75
N ILE A 26 15.83 -2.18 3.09
CA ILE A 26 14.95 -1.32 2.26
C ILE A 26 15.67 -0.97 0.95
N SER A 27 16.97 -0.63 1.02
CA SER A 27 17.79 -0.40 -0.17
C SER A 27 17.84 -1.63 -1.08
N GLU A 28 18.02 -2.82 -0.51
CA GLU A 28 17.95 -4.09 -1.23
C GLU A 28 16.57 -4.29 -1.87
N SER A 29 15.50 -4.02 -1.12
CA SER A 29 14.12 -4.12 -1.63
C SER A 29 13.87 -3.16 -2.80
N ILE A 30 14.39 -1.94 -2.74
CA ILE A 30 14.29 -0.96 -3.83
C ILE A 30 14.98 -1.48 -5.10
N ASN A 31 16.19 -2.05 -4.96
CA ASN A 31 17.03 -2.44 -6.07
C ASN A 31 16.64 -3.78 -6.70
N SER A 32 15.95 -4.66 -5.96
CA SER A 32 15.52 -5.98 -6.42
C SER A 32 14.09 -6.02 -6.97
N GLY A 33 13.41 -4.86 -7.11
CA GLY A 33 12.04 -4.77 -7.62
C GLY A 33 11.89 -5.23 -9.06
N SER A 34 10.75 -5.85 -9.38
CA SER A 34 10.42 -6.20 -10.76
C SER A 34 10.24 -4.95 -11.64
N LEU A 35 9.81 -3.85 -11.04
CA LEU A 35 9.83 -2.53 -11.66
C LEU A 35 10.97 -1.69 -11.06
N ARG A 36 11.85 -1.16 -11.88
CA ARG A 36 13.05 -0.43 -11.41
C ARG A 36 12.73 0.97 -10.90
N ARG A 37 13.49 1.42 -9.91
CA ARG A 37 13.51 2.84 -9.54
C ARG A 37 14.20 3.64 -10.63
N VAL A 38 13.57 4.74 -11.05
CA VAL A 38 14.02 5.61 -12.13
C VAL A 38 14.09 7.07 -11.69
N ASP A 39 14.67 7.93 -12.51
CA ASP A 39 14.67 9.37 -12.26
C ASP A 39 13.24 9.92 -12.28
N LEU A 40 12.94 10.82 -11.35
CA LEU A 40 11.59 11.37 -11.13
C LEU A 40 11.03 12.10 -12.36
N ASN A 41 11.88 12.81 -13.11
CA ASN A 41 11.45 13.73 -14.16
C ASN A 41 11.56 13.13 -15.56
N SER A 42 12.57 12.30 -15.78
CA SER A 42 12.95 11.75 -17.09
C SER A 42 12.81 10.23 -17.21
N GLY A 43 12.63 9.53 -16.08
CA GLY A 43 12.57 8.06 -16.08
C GLY A 43 11.33 7.50 -16.77
N THR A 44 11.49 6.33 -17.42
CA THR A 44 10.44 5.57 -18.09
C THR A 44 10.50 4.11 -17.68
N ASN A 45 9.39 3.40 -17.85
CA ASN A 45 9.24 1.98 -17.49
C ASN A 45 9.78 1.66 -16.10
N GLY A 46 9.31 2.44 -15.11
CA GLY A 46 9.80 2.33 -13.75
C GLY A 46 8.95 3.08 -12.75
N TRP A 47 9.48 3.22 -11.54
CA TRP A 47 8.84 3.99 -10.50
C TRP A 47 9.80 5.01 -9.87
N ALA A 48 9.25 6.07 -9.30
CA ALA A 48 10.00 7.08 -8.57
C ALA A 48 9.26 7.49 -7.29
N SER A 49 9.92 8.22 -6.41
CA SER A 49 9.34 8.78 -5.19
C SER A 49 9.05 10.27 -5.41
N PRO A 50 7.79 10.68 -5.65
CA PRO A 50 7.45 12.09 -5.80
C PRO A 50 7.54 12.80 -4.45
N PRO A 51 7.77 14.12 -4.38
CA PRO A 51 7.67 14.85 -3.13
C PRO A 51 6.21 14.88 -2.63
N GLY A 52 6.01 14.85 -1.31
CA GLY A 52 4.66 14.90 -0.72
C GLY A 52 3.89 16.14 -1.15
N SER A 53 4.58 17.26 -1.35
CA SER A 53 3.99 18.55 -1.74
C SER A 53 3.21 18.57 -3.06
N VAL A 54 3.34 17.54 -3.91
CA VAL A 54 2.50 17.41 -5.13
C VAL A 54 1.07 16.96 -4.84
N PHE A 55 0.81 16.49 -3.63
CA PHE A 55 -0.52 16.09 -3.18
C PHE A 55 -1.14 17.14 -2.27
N SER A 56 -2.44 17.33 -2.37
CA SER A 56 -3.22 18.24 -1.53
C SER A 56 -4.14 17.44 -0.61
N LEU A 57 -3.89 17.49 0.70
CA LEU A 57 -4.59 16.75 1.73
C LEU A 57 -5.38 17.68 2.66
N ARG A 58 -6.28 17.13 3.48
CA ARG A 58 -7.03 17.88 4.49
C ARG A 58 -6.07 18.51 5.50
N SER A 59 -6.12 19.85 5.62
CA SER A 59 -5.33 20.60 6.60
C SER A 59 -5.90 20.48 8.02
N GLU A 60 -5.21 21.00 9.01
CA GLU A 60 -5.66 21.06 10.41
C GLU A 60 -7.05 21.69 10.57
N SER A 61 -7.38 22.70 9.75
CA SER A 61 -8.66 23.41 9.80
C SER A 61 -9.72 22.90 8.82
N TYR A 62 -9.53 21.69 8.24
CA TYR A 62 -10.37 21.22 7.14
C TYR A 62 -11.86 21.14 7.47
N PHE A 63 -12.24 20.69 8.66
CA PHE A 63 -13.67 20.58 9.00
C PHE A 63 -14.34 21.93 9.18
N GLN A 64 -13.56 22.96 9.51
CA GLN A 64 -14.05 24.34 9.69
C GLN A 64 -14.20 25.08 8.35
N ASN A 65 -13.22 24.97 7.46
CA ASN A 65 -13.12 25.80 6.25
C ASN A 65 -12.92 25.04 4.93
N ARG A 66 -12.87 23.70 4.97
CA ARG A 66 -12.63 22.82 3.82
C ARG A 66 -11.28 23.04 3.13
N GLN A 67 -10.35 23.69 3.79
CA GLN A 67 -9.01 23.91 3.24
C GLN A 67 -8.20 22.63 3.18
N LYS A 68 -7.46 22.49 2.08
CA LYS A 68 -6.42 21.49 1.89
C LYS A 68 -5.06 22.18 1.81
N SER A 69 -4.02 21.53 2.22
CA SER A 69 -2.63 21.98 2.16
C SER A 69 -1.76 20.97 1.41
N PRO A 70 -0.63 21.39 0.84
CA PRO A 70 0.37 20.45 0.34
C PRO A 70 0.76 19.47 1.45
N ALA A 71 0.85 18.18 1.11
CA ALA A 71 1.29 17.17 2.07
C ALA A 71 2.78 17.35 2.40
N GLY A 72 3.14 16.99 3.62
CA GLY A 72 4.53 16.94 4.08
C GLY A 72 5.19 15.59 3.78
N ASP A 73 6.14 15.23 4.63
CA ASP A 73 6.86 13.96 4.55
C ASP A 73 5.95 12.77 4.74
N TYR A 74 6.34 11.65 4.16
CA TYR A 74 5.63 10.38 4.27
C TYR A 74 5.75 9.80 5.69
N LEU A 75 4.73 9.07 6.11
CA LEU A 75 4.80 8.26 7.33
C LEU A 75 5.74 7.06 7.16
N LEU A 76 5.74 6.45 5.96
CA LEU A 76 6.55 5.30 5.61
C LEU A 76 7.33 5.59 4.33
N SER A 77 8.60 5.19 4.28
CA SER A 77 9.43 5.36 3.10
C SER A 77 9.04 4.37 2.00
N PRO A 78 9.01 4.78 0.71
CA PRO A 78 8.85 3.85 -0.39
C PRO A 78 9.96 2.79 -0.39
N ALA A 79 9.57 1.52 -0.39
CA ALA A 79 10.48 0.37 -0.34
C ALA A 79 10.53 -0.41 -1.65
N GLY A 80 9.77 0.03 -2.66
CA GLY A 80 9.78 -0.56 -3.98
C GLY A 80 8.40 -0.71 -4.59
N MET A 81 8.38 -1.17 -5.83
CA MET A 81 7.19 -1.54 -6.55
C MET A 81 7.45 -2.81 -7.35
N ASP A 82 6.44 -3.69 -7.41
CA ASP A 82 6.44 -4.84 -8.30
C ASP A 82 5.30 -4.73 -9.31
N TRP A 83 5.62 -5.10 -10.54
CA TRP A 83 4.68 -5.29 -11.62
C TRP A 83 4.68 -6.78 -11.98
N LEU A 84 3.64 -7.50 -11.58
CA LEU A 84 3.56 -8.95 -11.65
C LEU A 84 2.44 -9.38 -12.58
N LYS A 85 2.59 -10.57 -13.19
CA LYS A 85 1.51 -11.26 -13.89
C LYS A 85 1.44 -12.73 -13.50
N SER A 86 0.24 -13.27 -13.48
CA SER A 86 -0.04 -14.65 -13.10
C SER A 86 -1.28 -15.18 -13.80
N ALA A 87 -1.40 -16.50 -13.91
CA ALA A 87 -2.58 -17.17 -14.45
C ALA A 87 -3.84 -16.96 -13.57
N ALA A 88 -3.66 -16.67 -12.28
CA ALA A 88 -4.74 -16.38 -11.34
C ALA A 88 -4.46 -15.08 -10.57
N LYS A 89 -5.49 -14.54 -9.94
CA LYS A 89 -5.37 -13.39 -9.05
C LYS A 89 -4.39 -13.71 -7.92
N LEU A 90 -3.44 -12.81 -7.67
CA LEU A 90 -2.48 -12.94 -6.58
C LEU A 90 -3.05 -12.27 -5.33
N ASP A 91 -3.35 -13.08 -4.35
CA ASP A 91 -3.75 -12.63 -3.02
C ASP A 91 -2.59 -12.76 -2.05
N HIS A 92 -2.51 -11.88 -1.06
CA HIS A 92 -1.58 -11.94 0.07
C HIS A 92 -0.11 -12.13 -0.36
N VAL A 93 0.39 -11.23 -1.19
CA VAL A 93 1.73 -11.32 -1.78
C VAL A 93 2.86 -11.29 -0.74
N LEU A 94 2.67 -10.63 0.42
CA LEU A 94 3.67 -10.59 1.50
C LEU A 94 3.84 -11.95 2.19
N SER A 95 2.85 -12.85 2.13
CA SER A 95 2.96 -14.19 2.71
C SER A 95 3.76 -15.15 1.85
N ARG A 96 3.95 -14.83 0.57
CA ARG A 96 4.65 -15.69 -0.38
C ARG A 96 6.10 -15.88 0.03
N ALA A 97 6.59 -17.12 -0.11
CA ALA A 97 7.99 -17.45 0.19
C ALA A 97 8.98 -16.72 -0.71
N ASP A 98 8.58 -16.41 -1.94
CA ASP A 98 9.35 -15.70 -2.95
C ASP A 98 9.22 -14.17 -2.88
N ASN A 99 8.44 -13.61 -1.93
CA ASN A 99 8.34 -12.17 -1.76
C ASN A 99 9.67 -11.56 -1.34
N ARG A 100 10.29 -10.80 -2.24
CA ARG A 100 11.64 -10.23 -2.08
C ARG A 100 11.77 -9.26 -0.91
N VAL A 101 10.71 -8.46 -0.64
CA VAL A 101 10.71 -7.46 0.44
C VAL A 101 10.73 -8.16 1.79
N MET A 102 9.87 -9.16 1.97
CA MET A 102 9.83 -9.96 3.20
C MET A 102 11.08 -10.82 3.37
N GLN A 103 11.68 -11.32 2.28
CA GLN A 103 12.96 -12.02 2.33
C GLN A 103 14.10 -11.09 2.78
N ALA A 104 14.19 -9.85 2.24
CA ALA A 104 15.19 -8.87 2.63
C ALA A 104 15.04 -8.50 4.12
N LEU A 105 13.80 -8.26 4.57
CA LEU A 105 13.52 -7.98 5.99
C LEU A 105 13.90 -9.16 6.89
N ARG A 106 13.52 -10.40 6.55
CA ARG A 106 13.88 -11.59 7.33
C ARG A 106 15.40 -11.76 7.43
N ARG A 107 16.15 -11.57 6.34
CA ARG A 107 17.62 -11.59 6.37
C ARG A 107 18.19 -10.56 7.33
N SER A 108 17.65 -9.34 7.34
CA SER A 108 18.06 -8.30 8.30
C SER A 108 17.76 -8.70 9.74
N GLN A 109 16.60 -9.28 9.98
CA GLN A 109 16.16 -9.73 11.31
C GLN A 109 16.99 -10.90 11.85
N THR A 110 17.41 -11.84 11.01
CA THR A 110 18.32 -12.93 11.42
C THR A 110 19.69 -12.42 11.87
N LEU A 111 20.08 -11.22 11.43
CA LEU A 111 21.29 -10.52 11.87
C LEU A 111 21.04 -9.63 13.12
N GLY A 112 19.89 -9.75 13.76
CA GLY A 112 19.50 -8.94 14.93
C GLY A 112 19.19 -7.48 14.62
N ARG A 113 18.97 -7.14 13.34
CA ARG A 113 18.64 -5.78 12.87
C ARG A 113 17.16 -5.69 12.50
N SER A 114 16.65 -4.46 12.35
CA SER A 114 15.31 -4.20 11.80
C SER A 114 14.17 -4.94 12.53
N LEU A 115 14.34 -5.22 13.83
CA LEU A 115 13.39 -6.01 14.63
C LEU A 115 12.04 -5.31 14.85
N LYS A 116 12.02 -3.98 14.72
CA LYS A 116 10.83 -3.14 14.88
C LYS A 116 10.28 -2.63 13.56
N SER A 117 10.85 -3.09 12.45
CA SER A 117 10.43 -2.65 11.12
C SER A 117 8.99 -3.05 10.83
N PHE A 118 8.30 -2.18 10.11
CA PHE A 118 6.94 -2.42 9.64
C PHE A 118 6.85 -2.22 8.12
N VAL A 119 6.12 -3.11 7.44
CA VAL A 119 5.85 -3.05 6.00
C VAL A 119 4.36 -2.79 5.77
N PHE A 120 4.06 -1.81 4.93
CA PHE A 120 2.73 -1.56 4.40
C PHE A 120 2.73 -1.86 2.90
N ALA A 121 1.87 -2.74 2.45
CA ALA A 121 1.75 -3.08 1.03
C ALA A 121 0.35 -2.81 0.51
N VAL A 122 0.27 -2.30 -0.72
CA VAL A 122 -0.98 -2.19 -1.48
C VAL A 122 -0.81 -2.96 -2.78
N ASN A 123 -1.65 -3.95 -2.98
CA ASN A 123 -1.69 -4.77 -4.17
C ASN A 123 -2.93 -4.42 -4.98
N LEU A 124 -2.77 -3.67 -6.06
CA LEU A 124 -3.84 -3.39 -7.00
C LEU A 124 -3.97 -4.58 -7.96
N GLN A 125 -5.04 -5.34 -7.79
CA GLN A 125 -5.34 -6.54 -8.57
C GLN A 125 -6.13 -6.16 -9.81
N ILE A 126 -5.50 -6.38 -10.96
CA ILE A 126 -5.98 -5.99 -12.28
C ILE A 126 -6.47 -7.23 -13.01
N PRO A 127 -7.79 -7.34 -13.26
CA PRO A 127 -8.34 -8.50 -13.96
C PRO A 127 -7.91 -8.50 -15.44
N GLY A 128 -7.69 -9.67 -15.96
CA GLY A 128 -7.46 -9.88 -17.38
C GLY A 128 -8.14 -11.18 -17.84
N ALA A 129 -8.39 -11.30 -19.13
CA ALA A 129 -9.11 -12.45 -19.69
C ALA A 129 -8.33 -13.77 -19.62
N LYS A 130 -7.00 -13.70 -19.70
CA LYS A 130 -6.10 -14.88 -19.67
C LYS A 130 -5.08 -14.79 -18.54
N GLU A 131 -4.63 -13.60 -18.23
CA GLU A 131 -3.60 -13.32 -17.22
C GLU A 131 -4.09 -12.18 -16.33
N HIS A 132 -3.89 -12.33 -15.04
CA HIS A 132 -4.10 -11.27 -14.06
C HIS A 132 -2.80 -10.51 -13.84
N HIS A 133 -2.90 -9.23 -13.56
CA HIS A 133 -1.74 -8.41 -13.19
C HIS A 133 -1.89 -7.90 -11.76
N SER A 134 -0.76 -7.64 -11.13
CA SER A 134 -0.69 -7.02 -9.81
C SER A 134 0.33 -5.89 -9.82
N ALA A 135 -0.12 -4.70 -9.48
CA ALA A 135 0.76 -3.57 -9.15
C ALA A 135 0.89 -3.51 -7.64
N VAL A 136 2.06 -3.93 -7.13
CA VAL A 136 2.30 -4.02 -5.68
C VAL A 136 3.21 -2.89 -5.24
N PHE A 137 2.70 -2.03 -4.37
CA PHE A 137 3.41 -0.89 -3.80
C PHE A 137 3.86 -1.25 -2.39
N TYR A 138 5.16 -1.07 -2.10
CA TYR A 138 5.72 -1.35 -0.78
C TYR A 138 6.20 -0.08 -0.11
N PHE A 139 5.80 0.10 1.13
CA PHE A 139 6.25 1.17 2.02
C PHE A 139 6.75 0.56 3.32
N ALA A 140 7.79 1.13 3.91
CA ALA A 140 8.39 0.56 5.10
C ALA A 140 8.95 1.61 6.05
N THR A 141 9.08 1.23 7.30
CA THR A 141 9.82 1.99 8.31
C THR A 141 10.59 1.05 9.22
N GLU A 142 11.73 1.50 9.74
CA GLU A 142 12.44 0.84 10.86
C GLU A 142 11.97 1.36 12.22
N GLU A 143 11.45 2.58 12.23
CA GLU A 143 10.99 3.22 13.43
C GLU A 143 9.53 2.89 13.72
N PRO A 144 9.16 2.58 14.98
CA PRO A 144 7.79 2.30 15.34
C PRO A 144 6.91 3.56 15.36
N ASP A 145 7.48 4.76 15.31
CA ASP A 145 6.79 6.04 15.49
C ASP A 145 5.59 6.27 14.57
N PRO A 146 5.65 5.99 13.25
CA PRO A 146 4.50 6.18 12.39
C PRO A 146 3.31 5.27 12.73
N VAL A 147 3.61 4.09 13.30
CA VAL A 147 2.61 3.08 13.73
C VAL A 147 2.44 3.10 15.24
N ARG A 148 2.92 4.15 15.91
CA ARG A 148 2.82 4.31 17.35
C ARG A 148 1.38 4.28 17.84
N THR A 149 1.18 3.68 19.01
CA THR A 149 -0.12 3.62 19.70
C THR A 149 -0.78 5.01 19.77
N GLY A 150 -2.04 5.08 19.36
CA GLY A 150 -2.84 6.30 19.32
C GLY A 150 -2.78 7.08 18.00
N SER A 151 -1.82 6.82 17.09
CA SER A 151 -1.82 7.44 15.78
C SER A 151 -2.97 6.91 14.90
N LEU A 152 -3.44 7.71 13.94
CA LEU A 152 -4.50 7.28 13.02
C LEU A 152 -4.06 6.06 12.19
N LEU A 153 -2.78 6.01 11.78
CA LEU A 153 -2.23 4.85 11.07
C LEU A 153 -2.22 3.60 11.98
N ASN A 154 -1.88 3.73 13.28
CA ASN A 154 -1.95 2.61 14.22
C ASN A 154 -3.38 2.09 14.36
N ARG A 155 -4.36 2.98 14.51
CA ARG A 155 -5.79 2.62 14.55
C ARG A 155 -6.23 1.91 13.27
N PHE A 156 -5.72 2.34 12.11
CA PHE A 156 -5.99 1.71 10.82
C PHE A 156 -5.38 0.30 10.74
N VAL A 157 -4.12 0.14 11.15
CA VAL A 157 -3.43 -1.17 11.15
C VAL A 157 -4.09 -2.17 12.09
N HIS A 158 -4.63 -1.71 13.23
CA HIS A 158 -5.18 -2.59 14.26
C HIS A 158 -6.72 -2.63 14.28
N GLY A 159 -7.38 -1.74 13.55
CA GLY A 159 -8.82 -1.70 13.41
C GLY A 159 -9.40 -2.89 12.64
N ASP A 160 -10.70 -2.97 12.57
CA ASP A 160 -11.44 -3.94 11.76
C ASP A 160 -11.53 -3.50 10.28
N ASP A 161 -12.04 -4.39 9.45
CA ASP A 161 -12.17 -4.12 8.01
C ASP A 161 -13.24 -3.05 7.73
N ALA A 162 -14.25 -2.91 8.58
CA ALA A 162 -15.25 -1.85 8.44
C ALA A 162 -14.61 -0.47 8.63
N PHE A 163 -13.76 -0.31 9.66
CA PHE A 163 -12.99 0.91 9.90
C PHE A 163 -12.04 1.21 8.73
N ARG A 164 -11.33 0.19 8.23
CA ARG A 164 -10.40 0.31 7.10
C ARG A 164 -11.12 0.72 5.82
N ASN A 165 -12.22 0.06 5.48
CA ASN A 165 -13.01 0.35 4.29
C ASN A 165 -13.55 1.77 4.26
N GLN A 166 -13.88 2.34 5.40
CA GLN A 166 -14.38 3.71 5.49
C GLN A 166 -13.29 4.76 5.28
N ARG A 167 -12.01 4.42 5.41
CA ARG A 167 -10.91 5.39 5.52
C ARG A 167 -9.77 5.18 4.51
N PHE A 168 -9.65 3.99 3.90
CA PHE A 168 -8.58 3.74 2.95
C PHE A 168 -8.78 4.54 1.68
N LYS A 169 -7.90 5.53 1.46
CA LYS A 169 -8.02 6.54 0.42
C LYS A 169 -6.79 6.57 -0.47
N LEU A 170 -7.02 6.55 -1.77
CA LEU A 170 -6.05 6.88 -2.80
C LEU A 170 -6.22 8.35 -3.19
N VAL A 171 -5.11 9.08 -3.23
CA VAL A 171 -5.00 10.38 -3.88
C VAL A 171 -4.07 10.25 -5.07
N ASN A 172 -4.50 10.72 -6.23
CA ASN A 172 -3.70 10.59 -7.44
C ASN A 172 -3.57 11.91 -8.19
N ARG A 173 -2.50 12.00 -8.99
CA ARG A 173 -2.22 13.10 -9.90
C ARG A 173 -1.64 12.55 -11.19
N ILE A 174 -2.28 12.87 -12.32
CA ILE A 174 -1.72 12.55 -13.64
C ILE A 174 -0.69 13.63 -14.01
N GLU A 175 0.59 13.27 -13.95
CA GLU A 175 1.70 14.15 -14.33
C GLU A 175 1.81 14.26 -15.86
N LYS A 176 1.85 13.09 -16.55
CA LYS A 176 1.87 12.98 -18.02
C LYS A 176 0.78 12.01 -18.46
N GLY A 177 0.16 12.27 -19.59
CA GLY A 177 -0.82 11.35 -20.16
C GLY A 177 -1.76 12.02 -21.16
N PRO A 178 -2.41 11.22 -22.02
CA PRO A 178 -3.43 11.70 -22.95
C PRO A 178 -4.58 12.40 -22.22
N TRP A 179 -5.19 13.40 -22.86
CA TRP A 179 -6.30 14.17 -22.28
C TRP A 179 -7.48 13.29 -21.86
N ILE A 180 -7.73 12.19 -22.59
CA ILE A 180 -8.82 11.25 -22.30
C ILE A 180 -8.63 10.54 -20.96
N VAL A 181 -7.39 10.15 -20.61
CA VAL A 181 -7.06 9.56 -19.30
C VAL A 181 -7.20 10.61 -18.21
N ARG A 182 -6.71 11.84 -18.44
CA ARG A 182 -6.86 12.95 -17.50
C ARG A 182 -8.34 13.25 -17.21
N LYS A 183 -9.20 13.14 -18.23
CA LYS A 183 -10.65 13.34 -18.07
C LYS A 183 -11.32 12.21 -17.31
N ALA A 184 -10.93 10.95 -17.57
CA ALA A 184 -11.54 9.77 -16.94
C ALA A 184 -11.11 9.58 -15.48
N VAL A 185 -9.82 9.75 -15.21
CA VAL A 185 -9.25 9.58 -13.84
C VAL A 185 -9.42 10.84 -13.01
N GLY A 186 -9.43 12.02 -13.64
CA GLY A 186 -9.27 13.33 -13.00
C GLY A 186 -7.80 13.70 -12.90
N SER A 187 -7.47 14.98 -13.19
CA SER A 187 -6.07 15.46 -13.13
C SER A 187 -5.50 15.38 -11.69
N HIS A 188 -6.36 15.63 -10.72
CA HIS A 188 -6.12 15.45 -9.29
C HIS A 188 -7.39 14.85 -8.71
N SER A 189 -7.36 13.64 -8.23
CA SER A 189 -8.53 12.98 -7.66
C SER A 189 -8.23 12.26 -6.37
N ALA A 190 -9.27 12.04 -5.59
CA ALA A 190 -9.23 11.24 -4.39
C ALA A 190 -10.38 10.22 -4.42
N CYS A 191 -10.08 8.99 -4.07
CA CYS A 191 -11.05 7.91 -4.02
C CYS A 191 -10.91 7.14 -2.71
N LEU A 192 -12.00 6.94 -2.00
CA LEU A 192 -12.06 5.99 -0.88
C LEU A 192 -12.13 4.57 -1.46
N LEU A 193 -10.96 3.95 -1.59
CA LEU A 193 -10.83 2.63 -2.23
C LEU A 193 -11.68 1.58 -1.52
N GLY A 194 -11.67 1.55 -0.20
CA GLY A 194 -12.45 0.60 0.58
C GLY A 194 -13.97 0.73 0.45
N LYS A 195 -14.47 1.89 -0.02
CA LYS A 195 -15.91 2.08 -0.34
C LYS A 195 -16.22 1.80 -1.81
N ALA A 196 -15.26 2.05 -2.69
CA ALA A 196 -15.45 1.95 -4.13
C ALA A 196 -15.17 0.54 -4.68
N LEU A 197 -14.34 -0.23 -3.99
CA LEU A 197 -13.79 -1.51 -4.43
C LEU A 197 -13.81 -2.53 -3.28
N ASN A 198 -13.80 -3.82 -3.63
CA ASN A 198 -13.56 -4.86 -2.65
C ASN A 198 -12.09 -4.84 -2.22
N CYS A 199 -11.87 -4.63 -0.93
CA CYS A 199 -10.56 -4.68 -0.31
C CYS A 199 -10.47 -5.85 0.66
N THR A 200 -9.39 -6.63 0.57
CA THR A 200 -9.06 -7.68 1.53
C THR A 200 -7.81 -7.28 2.30
N TYR A 201 -7.83 -7.45 3.61
CA TYR A 201 -6.76 -7.00 4.49
C TYR A 201 -6.05 -8.18 5.14
N TYR A 202 -4.73 -8.23 4.99
CA TYR A 202 -3.89 -9.27 5.59
C TYR A 202 -2.92 -8.61 6.57
N LYS A 203 -3.13 -8.88 7.85
CA LYS A 203 -2.29 -8.36 8.93
C LYS A 203 -1.37 -9.45 9.46
N GLY A 204 -0.07 -9.21 9.41
CA GLY A 204 0.95 -10.00 10.11
C GLY A 204 1.44 -9.32 11.38
N SER A 205 2.50 -9.87 11.99
CA SER A 205 3.13 -9.28 13.19
C SER A 205 3.78 -7.93 12.91
N ASN A 206 4.31 -7.74 11.70
CA ASN A 206 5.08 -6.58 11.29
C ASN A 206 4.70 -6.06 9.89
N TYR A 207 3.50 -6.37 9.43
CA TYR A 207 3.00 -5.83 8.16
C TYR A 207 1.47 -5.71 8.14
N LEU A 208 1.00 -4.85 7.24
CA LEU A 208 -0.36 -4.83 6.73
C LEU A 208 -0.31 -4.81 5.21
N GLU A 209 -1.00 -5.74 4.58
CA GLU A 209 -1.24 -5.76 3.14
C GLU A 209 -2.71 -5.51 2.84
N ILE A 210 -2.96 -4.76 1.77
CA ILE A 210 -4.30 -4.47 1.27
C ILE A 210 -4.38 -4.90 -0.18
N ASP A 211 -5.15 -5.94 -0.45
CA ASP A 211 -5.49 -6.37 -1.80
C ASP A 211 -6.73 -5.62 -2.26
N VAL A 212 -6.60 -4.89 -3.35
CA VAL A 212 -7.67 -4.06 -3.94
C VAL A 212 -8.11 -4.67 -5.25
N ASP A 213 -9.29 -5.28 -5.28
CA ASP A 213 -9.85 -5.90 -6.48
C ASP A 213 -10.47 -4.84 -7.41
N ILE A 214 -9.72 -4.40 -8.42
CA ILE A 214 -10.19 -3.42 -9.42
C ILE A 214 -11.37 -3.98 -10.21
N GLY A 215 -11.40 -5.29 -10.45
CA GLY A 215 -12.48 -5.97 -11.17
C GLY A 215 -13.82 -5.97 -10.44
N SER A 216 -13.83 -5.69 -9.14
CA SER A 216 -15.06 -5.61 -8.34
C SER A 216 -15.97 -4.42 -8.70
N SER A 217 -15.46 -3.44 -9.47
CA SER A 217 -16.22 -2.28 -9.94
C SER A 217 -16.11 -2.13 -11.45
N ALA A 218 -17.24 -2.17 -12.16
CA ALA A 218 -17.29 -1.98 -13.60
C ALA A 218 -16.71 -0.61 -14.04
N ILE A 219 -16.96 0.45 -13.25
CA ILE A 219 -16.44 1.80 -13.53
C ILE A 219 -14.92 1.83 -13.35
N ALA A 220 -14.39 1.32 -12.25
CA ALA A 220 -12.96 1.28 -12.00
C ALA A 220 -12.24 0.44 -13.06
N ASN A 221 -12.81 -0.70 -13.42
CA ASN A 221 -12.27 -1.57 -14.47
C ASN A 221 -12.23 -0.86 -15.84
N ALA A 222 -13.29 -0.16 -16.23
CA ALA A 222 -13.30 0.62 -17.47
C ALA A 222 -12.26 1.74 -17.51
N ILE A 223 -12.11 2.49 -16.41
CA ILE A 223 -11.09 3.54 -16.27
C ILE A 223 -9.69 2.92 -16.36
N LEU A 224 -9.47 1.79 -15.69
CA LEU A 224 -8.19 1.10 -15.72
C LEU A 224 -7.83 0.62 -17.12
N HIS A 225 -8.75 -0.03 -17.83
CA HIS A 225 -8.50 -0.48 -19.22
C HIS A 225 -8.16 0.69 -20.14
N LEU A 226 -8.82 1.84 -19.97
CA LEU A 226 -8.46 3.05 -20.70
C LEU A 226 -7.03 3.51 -20.39
N ALA A 227 -6.64 3.52 -19.11
CA ALA A 227 -5.29 3.89 -18.70
C ALA A 227 -4.24 2.91 -19.20
N LEU A 228 -4.50 1.59 -19.10
CA LEU A 228 -3.60 0.54 -19.58
C LEU A 228 -3.44 0.56 -21.09
N GLY A 229 -4.46 0.94 -21.87
CA GLY A 229 -4.38 1.10 -23.32
C GLY A 229 -3.37 2.15 -23.79
N CYS A 230 -2.94 3.05 -22.89
CA CYS A 230 -1.92 4.07 -23.15
C CYS A 230 -0.89 4.21 -22.01
N VAL A 231 -0.67 3.13 -21.26
CA VAL A 231 0.17 3.13 -20.05
C VAL A 231 1.61 3.60 -20.32
N THR A 232 2.16 3.33 -21.49
CA THR A 232 3.49 3.80 -21.93
C THR A 232 3.58 5.32 -22.11
N ALA A 233 2.43 6.01 -22.19
CA ALA A 233 2.35 7.47 -22.26
C ALA A 233 1.91 8.11 -20.94
N VAL A 234 1.58 7.31 -19.91
CA VAL A 234 1.05 7.80 -18.62
C VAL A 234 2.13 7.82 -17.56
N THR A 235 2.25 8.97 -16.88
CA THR A 235 2.98 9.12 -15.61
C THR A 235 1.99 9.57 -14.56
N ILE A 236 1.83 8.77 -13.50
CA ILE A 236 0.85 9.01 -12.44
C ILE A 236 1.51 8.97 -11.07
N ASP A 237 1.24 9.96 -10.23
CA ASP A 237 1.55 9.97 -8.80
C ASP A 237 0.39 9.35 -8.05
N MET A 238 0.66 8.37 -7.20
CA MET A 238 -0.31 7.65 -6.39
C MET A 238 0.10 7.72 -4.92
N GLY A 239 -0.70 8.39 -4.11
CA GLY A 239 -0.49 8.52 -2.68
C GLY A 239 -1.58 7.80 -1.89
N PHE A 240 -1.21 7.11 -0.83
CA PHE A 240 -2.12 6.38 0.03
C PHE A 240 -2.27 7.11 1.37
N VAL A 241 -3.50 7.21 1.85
CA VAL A 241 -3.88 8.01 3.01
C VAL A 241 -4.91 7.24 3.85
N VAL A 242 -4.83 7.37 5.16
CA VAL A 242 -5.99 7.10 6.03
C VAL A 242 -6.79 8.39 6.14
N GLU A 243 -8.02 8.40 5.65
CA GLU A 243 -8.86 9.59 5.69
C GLU A 243 -9.20 9.99 7.12
N ALA A 244 -8.92 11.24 7.48
CA ALA A 244 -9.37 11.84 8.73
C ALA A 244 -10.89 12.11 8.67
N GLN A 245 -11.64 11.65 9.66
CA GLN A 245 -13.08 11.83 9.77
C GLN A 245 -13.49 12.60 11.02
N ALA A 246 -12.52 12.99 11.87
CA ALA A 246 -12.69 13.81 13.06
C ALA A 246 -11.56 14.85 13.14
N GLU A 247 -11.77 15.95 13.88
CA GLU A 247 -10.81 17.05 13.98
C GLU A 247 -9.47 16.60 14.59
N GLU A 248 -9.50 15.74 15.59
CA GLU A 248 -8.30 15.20 16.25
C GLU A 248 -7.46 14.28 15.36
N GLU A 249 -7.97 13.89 14.20
CA GLU A 249 -7.26 13.06 13.22
C GLU A 249 -6.53 13.90 12.16
N LEU A 250 -6.74 15.22 12.16
CA LEU A 250 -6.09 16.17 11.26
C LEU A 250 -4.70 16.60 11.76
N PRO A 251 -3.80 17.05 10.88
CA PRO A 251 -3.91 17.03 9.41
C PRO A 251 -3.76 15.63 8.83
N GLU A 252 -4.34 15.37 7.65
CA GLU A 252 -4.07 14.14 6.94
C GLU A 252 -2.61 14.03 6.55
N ARG A 253 -2.06 12.82 6.59
CA ARG A 253 -0.69 12.50 6.19
C ARG A 253 -0.67 11.37 5.18
N LEU A 254 0.27 11.43 4.24
CA LEU A 254 0.55 10.32 3.33
C LEU A 254 1.17 9.15 4.10
N ILE A 255 0.59 7.95 3.98
CA ILE A 255 1.28 6.71 4.37
C ILE A 255 2.57 6.61 3.55
N GLY A 256 2.44 6.80 2.25
CA GLY A 256 3.51 6.88 1.28
C GLY A 256 2.96 7.18 -0.10
N ALA A 257 3.86 7.48 -1.05
CA ALA A 257 3.47 7.69 -2.44
C ALA A 257 4.52 7.17 -3.42
N ILE A 258 4.07 6.78 -4.59
CA ILE A 258 4.90 6.30 -5.69
C ILE A 258 4.43 6.96 -7.00
N ARG A 259 5.38 7.39 -7.82
CA ARG A 259 5.18 7.75 -9.22
C ARG A 259 5.40 6.53 -10.08
N VAL A 260 4.40 6.14 -10.86
CA VAL A 260 4.53 5.14 -11.92
C VAL A 260 4.82 5.86 -13.23
N CYS A 261 5.97 5.53 -13.84
CA CYS A 261 6.52 6.25 -15.00
C CYS A 261 6.39 5.39 -16.24
N GLN A 262 5.41 5.70 -17.12
CA GLN A 262 5.32 5.16 -18.49
C GLN A 262 5.60 3.66 -18.54
N MET A 263 4.87 2.88 -17.77
CA MET A 263 5.09 1.44 -17.57
C MET A 263 4.78 0.65 -18.84
N GLU A 264 5.55 -0.38 -19.08
CA GLU A 264 5.31 -1.33 -20.18
C GLU A 264 4.61 -2.58 -19.67
N MET A 265 3.52 -2.98 -20.33
CA MET A 265 2.80 -4.21 -19.97
C MET A 265 3.69 -5.46 -20.05
N ALA A 266 4.60 -5.50 -21.06
CA ALA A 266 5.52 -6.60 -21.25
C ALA A 266 6.59 -6.75 -20.17
N SER A 267 6.84 -5.70 -19.35
CA SER A 267 7.82 -5.74 -18.26
C SER A 267 7.31 -6.46 -17.00
N ALA A 268 6.06 -6.93 -17.00
CA ALA A 268 5.53 -7.68 -15.86
C ALA A 268 6.28 -9.01 -15.66
N THR A 269 6.74 -9.22 -14.43
CA THR A 269 7.37 -10.49 -14.03
C THR A 269 6.31 -11.57 -13.86
N VAL A 270 6.52 -12.72 -14.48
CA VAL A 270 5.61 -13.88 -14.32
C VAL A 270 5.85 -14.50 -12.95
N VAL A 271 4.77 -14.71 -12.22
CA VAL A 271 4.77 -15.44 -10.96
C VAL A 271 3.75 -16.56 -10.97
N GLU A 272 4.12 -17.70 -10.41
CA GLU A 272 3.19 -18.81 -10.29
C GLU A 272 2.14 -18.48 -9.21
N ALA A 273 0.87 -18.73 -9.52
CA ALA A 273 -0.18 -18.71 -8.51
C ALA A 273 0.09 -19.90 -7.56
N LEU A 274 0.18 -19.62 -6.26
CA LEU A 274 0.25 -20.70 -5.27
C LEU A 274 -1.03 -21.52 -5.39
N HIS A 275 -0.89 -22.77 -5.81
CA HIS A 275 -1.99 -23.73 -5.79
C HIS A 275 -2.30 -24.03 -4.32
N VAL A 276 -3.32 -23.38 -3.75
CA VAL A 276 -3.93 -23.87 -2.51
C VAL A 276 -4.66 -25.16 -2.93
N PRO A 277 -4.26 -26.34 -2.43
CA PRO A 277 -5.00 -27.55 -2.73
C PRO A 277 -6.45 -27.31 -2.30
N HIS A 278 -7.38 -27.42 -3.23
CA HIS A 278 -8.80 -27.38 -2.94
C HIS A 278 -9.09 -28.56 -2.04
N VAL A 279 -9.20 -28.36 -0.72
CA VAL A 279 -9.71 -29.36 0.20
C VAL A 279 -11.18 -29.50 -0.13
N PRO A 280 -11.64 -30.67 -0.68
CA PRO A 280 -13.03 -30.83 -1.02
C PRO A 280 -13.84 -30.67 0.29
N ARG A 281 -14.75 -29.71 0.33
CA ARG A 281 -15.79 -29.67 1.34
C ARG A 281 -16.69 -30.87 1.11
N GLY A 282 -16.47 -31.93 1.86
CA GLY A 282 -17.38 -33.07 1.79
C GLY A 282 -16.77 -34.39 2.21
N VAL A 283 -16.43 -34.55 3.48
CA VAL A 283 -16.66 -35.85 4.13
C VAL A 283 -17.49 -35.53 5.36
N GLY A 284 -18.79 -35.78 5.20
CA GLY A 284 -19.73 -35.68 6.30
C GLY A 284 -19.27 -36.60 7.44
N TRP A 285 -19.25 -36.06 8.64
CA TRP A 285 -19.06 -36.83 9.84
C TRP A 285 -20.19 -37.87 9.91
N ALA A 286 -19.84 -39.15 9.71
CA ALA A 286 -20.75 -40.27 9.97
C ALA A 286 -21.16 -40.19 11.44
N LYS A 287 -22.48 -40.11 11.68
CA LYS A 287 -23.07 -40.21 13.00
C LYS A 287 -22.69 -41.55 13.58
N VAL A 288 -21.85 -41.57 14.60
CA VAL A 288 -21.63 -42.73 15.45
C VAL A 288 -22.93 -42.94 16.24
N ASN A 289 -23.71 -43.96 15.84
CA ASN A 289 -24.86 -44.39 16.60
C ASN A 289 -24.37 -45.06 17.90
N HIS A 290 -24.56 -44.41 19.03
CA HIS A 290 -24.51 -45.05 20.32
C HIS A 290 -25.70 -46.00 20.47
N HIS A 291 -25.42 -47.31 20.40
CA HIS A 291 -26.33 -48.35 20.89
C HIS A 291 -26.40 -48.21 22.40
N LYS A 292 -27.53 -47.84 22.94
CA LYS A 292 -27.87 -48.00 24.35
C LYS A 292 -28.15 -49.50 24.58
N SER A 293 -27.29 -50.21 25.28
CA SER A 293 -27.57 -51.49 25.93
C SER A 293 -28.38 -51.18 27.18
N THR A 294 -29.60 -51.65 27.21
CA THR A 294 -30.48 -51.72 28.40
C THR A 294 -30.22 -53.06 29.04
N ASP A 295 -29.42 -53.10 30.09
CA ASP A 295 -29.43 -54.25 31.01
C ASP A 295 -30.43 -53.97 32.13
N GLU A 296 -31.47 -54.74 32.06
CA GLU A 296 -32.49 -54.93 33.10
C GLU A 296 -31.87 -55.76 34.24
N LEU A 297 -31.74 -55.18 35.42
CA LEU A 297 -31.46 -55.90 36.66
C LEU A 297 -32.75 -56.01 37.44
N THR A 298 -33.31 -57.22 37.42
CA THR A 298 -34.33 -57.68 38.37
C THR A 298 -33.68 -57.89 39.72
N LEU A 299 -34.26 -57.28 40.75
CA LEU A 299 -34.02 -57.64 42.15
C LEU A 299 -35.30 -58.33 42.66
N ASP A 300 -35.16 -59.62 42.99
CA ASP A 300 -36.08 -60.34 43.86
C ASP A 300 -35.67 -60.12 45.32
N ASP A 301 -36.72 -60.06 46.19
CA ASP A 301 -36.85 -60.05 47.67
C ASP A 301 -36.72 -58.70 48.35
#